data_0c686c3f02d34fd7494970088355cfc4
#
_entry.id   0c686c3f02d34fd7494970088355cfc4
#
_cell.length_a   1.000
_cell.length_b   1.000
_cell.length_c   1.000
_cell.angle_alpha   90.00
_cell.angle_beta   90.00
_cell.angle_gamma   90.00
#
_symmetry.space_group_name_H-M   'P 1'
#
loop_
_entity.id
_entity.type
_entity.pdbx_description
1 polymer ?
#
loop_
_entity_poly.entity_id
_entity_poly.type
_entity_poly.pdbx_seq_one_letter_code
_entity_poly.pdbx_strand_id
1 'polypeptide(L)'
;AQVRNLRLLGFEGTAGEPVSVDNGSYPQRTARFETVIRGGEVWQTEFEFDNETVFRNPDPSQVLFSQPSFYTGEEAPHIRFTPYLRELTRSVTEGEENPLLAAEKIYRFITSQVKYSFVRSYSTVEDIPEFTAANRKGDCGFQALLFITMCRIAGIPARWQSGLYATPLTVGSHDWAQYYVAPFGWLSADCSFGGSAFRQGDEKRRAYYGANLDPYRIPYASQFMHSFSREEEGLRDDPYDNQSGEVFCGGRFLRSGKEFTVEYRLETAEKPFDGTGK
;
A
#
# COMPACT_ATOMS: atom_id res chain seq x y z
N ALA A 1 -1.58 -6.76 -7.78
CA ALA A 1 -2.55 -5.98 -8.54
C ALA A 1 -1.82 -5.04 -9.47
N GLN A 2 -2.27 -4.93 -10.68
CA GLN A 2 -1.67 -4.04 -11.67
C GLN A 2 -2.75 -3.27 -12.39
N VAL A 3 -2.72 -1.98 -12.21
CA VAL A 3 -3.57 -1.07 -12.98
C VAL A 3 -3.00 -0.93 -14.38
N ARG A 4 -3.79 -1.23 -15.38
CA ARG A 4 -3.47 -1.09 -16.80
C ARG A 4 -4.49 -0.20 -17.49
N ASN A 5 -4.13 0.32 -18.66
CA ASN A 5 -5.03 1.09 -19.51
C ASN A 5 -5.71 2.27 -18.77
N LEU A 6 -4.99 2.89 -17.83
CA LEU A 6 -5.50 4.04 -17.10
C LEU A 6 -5.78 5.18 -18.07
N ARG A 7 -7.02 5.64 -18.08
CA ARG A 7 -7.50 6.78 -18.87
C ARG A 7 -8.25 7.75 -17.97
N LEU A 8 -8.00 9.02 -18.14
CA LEU A 8 -8.84 10.09 -17.61
C LEU A 8 -10.00 10.27 -18.60
N LEU A 9 -11.24 10.06 -18.16
CA LEU A 9 -12.41 10.10 -19.03
C LEU A 9 -13.02 11.48 -19.12
N GLY A 10 -12.96 12.24 -18.04
CA GLY A 10 -13.54 13.57 -18.00
C GLY A 10 -13.57 14.14 -16.61
N PHE A 11 -14.08 15.37 -16.55
CA PHE A 11 -14.31 16.07 -15.30
C PHE A 11 -15.48 17.02 -15.50
N GLU A 12 -16.34 17.03 -14.53
CA GLU A 12 -17.45 17.96 -14.45
C GLU A 12 -17.11 19.09 -13.46
N GLY A 13 -17.64 20.25 -13.73
CA GLY A 13 -17.45 21.43 -12.91
C GLY A 13 -16.57 22.49 -13.59
N THR A 14 -15.96 23.35 -12.81
CA THR A 14 -15.10 24.44 -13.29
C THR A 14 -13.69 24.02 -13.65
N ALA A 15 -13.34 22.74 -13.42
CA ALA A 15 -12.05 22.20 -13.75
C ALA A 15 -11.92 21.97 -15.27
N GLY A 16 -10.89 22.52 -15.84
CA GLY A 16 -10.43 22.19 -17.19
C GLY A 16 -9.70 20.86 -17.23
N GLU A 17 -9.00 20.61 -18.33
CA GLU A 17 -8.09 19.47 -18.43
C GLU A 17 -7.00 19.52 -17.35
N PRO A 18 -6.42 18.35 -16.95
CA PRO A 18 -5.33 18.34 -16.01
C PRO A 18 -4.15 19.15 -16.58
N VAL A 19 -3.56 19.98 -15.72
CA VAL A 19 -2.36 20.75 -16.06
C VAL A 19 -1.16 19.83 -16.28
N SER A 20 -1.13 18.72 -15.55
CA SER A 20 -0.14 17.67 -15.73
C SER A 20 -0.67 16.31 -15.31
N VAL A 21 -0.25 15.27 -16.03
CA VAL A 21 -0.50 13.88 -15.67
C VAL A 21 0.82 13.15 -15.62
N ASP A 22 1.22 12.70 -14.46
CA ASP A 22 2.35 11.81 -14.24
C ASP A 22 1.85 10.36 -14.30
N ASN A 23 1.54 9.90 -15.51
CA ASN A 23 0.85 8.64 -15.74
C ASN A 23 1.78 7.43 -15.88
N GLY A 24 3.05 7.63 -15.97
CA GLY A 24 4.02 6.56 -16.20
C GLY A 24 5.06 6.43 -15.13
N SER A 25 5.21 7.45 -14.31
CA SER A 25 6.28 7.50 -13.35
C SER A 25 5.98 6.61 -12.16
N TYR A 26 6.80 5.62 -12.01
CA TYR A 26 6.94 4.87 -10.78
C TYR A 26 7.72 5.75 -9.78
N PRO A 27 7.37 5.76 -8.51
CA PRO A 27 6.47 4.85 -7.81
C PRO A 27 5.03 5.35 -7.62
N GLN A 28 4.67 6.51 -8.14
CA GLN A 28 3.36 7.11 -7.93
C GLN A 28 2.80 7.67 -9.23
N ARG A 29 1.47 7.64 -9.37
CA ARG A 29 0.74 8.29 -10.45
C ARG A 29 -0.05 9.47 -9.88
N THR A 30 0.09 10.63 -10.51
CA THR A 30 -0.56 11.86 -10.05
C THR A 30 -1.17 12.60 -11.23
N ALA A 31 -2.42 13.01 -11.09
CA ALA A 31 -3.04 14.00 -11.98
C ALA A 31 -3.21 15.30 -11.19
N ARG A 32 -2.75 16.42 -11.78
CA ARG A 32 -2.83 17.73 -11.18
C ARG A 32 -3.82 18.58 -11.99
N PHE A 33 -4.72 19.23 -11.28
CA PHE A 33 -5.69 20.16 -11.83
C PHE A 33 -5.51 21.53 -11.19
N GLU A 34 -5.75 22.58 -11.97
CA GLU A 34 -5.81 23.95 -11.48
C GLU A 34 -7.16 24.54 -11.84
N THR A 35 -7.90 25.00 -10.85
CA THR A 35 -9.26 25.50 -11.05
C THR A 35 -9.63 26.52 -9.98
N VAL A 36 -10.73 27.22 -10.20
CA VAL A 36 -11.34 28.11 -9.21
C VAL A 36 -12.64 27.48 -8.74
N ILE A 37 -12.68 27.10 -7.47
CA ILE A 37 -13.86 26.51 -6.83
C ILE A 37 -14.41 27.52 -5.82
N ARG A 38 -15.72 27.76 -5.87
CA ARG A 38 -16.43 28.57 -4.86
C ARG A 38 -16.94 27.65 -3.74
N GLY A 39 -17.12 28.22 -2.56
CA GLY A 39 -17.62 27.45 -1.43
C GLY A 39 -18.95 26.75 -1.73
N GLY A 40 -19.02 25.44 -1.47
CA GLY A 40 -20.17 24.61 -1.75
C GLY A 40 -20.23 23.99 -3.16
N GLU A 41 -19.31 24.35 -4.04
CA GLU A 41 -19.20 23.69 -5.36
C GLU A 41 -18.51 22.32 -5.23
N VAL A 42 -18.95 21.38 -6.06
CA VAL A 42 -18.35 20.05 -6.20
C VAL A 42 -17.51 20.03 -7.46
N TRP A 43 -16.26 19.59 -7.33
CA TRP A 43 -15.40 19.26 -8.45
C TRP A 43 -15.31 17.74 -8.57
N GLN A 44 -15.42 17.22 -9.77
CA GLN A 44 -15.40 15.77 -10.03
C GLN A 44 -14.42 15.43 -11.15
N THR A 45 -13.74 14.30 -11.01
CA THR A 45 -12.94 13.70 -12.07
C THR A 45 -13.23 12.21 -12.15
N GLU A 46 -13.12 11.65 -13.32
CA GLU A 46 -13.40 10.25 -13.59
C GLU A 46 -12.22 9.57 -14.27
N PHE A 47 -11.85 8.40 -13.75
CA PHE A 47 -10.79 7.57 -14.29
C PHE A 47 -11.34 6.18 -14.62
N GLU A 48 -10.96 5.67 -15.80
CA GLU A 48 -11.18 4.28 -16.16
C GLU A 48 -9.84 3.54 -16.18
N PHE A 49 -9.84 2.31 -15.69
CA PHE A 49 -8.66 1.46 -15.73
C PHE A 49 -9.06 -0.03 -15.65
N ASP A 50 -8.17 -0.88 -16.16
CA ASP A 50 -8.25 -2.31 -15.94
C ASP A 50 -7.43 -2.67 -14.72
N ASN A 51 -8.02 -3.43 -13.79
CA ASN A 51 -7.31 -3.97 -12.64
C ASN A 51 -7.21 -5.49 -12.78
N GLU A 52 -5.98 -5.99 -12.92
CA GLU A 52 -5.70 -7.40 -13.11
C GLU A 52 -4.88 -7.94 -11.93
N THR A 53 -5.32 -9.05 -11.39
CA THR A 53 -4.56 -9.80 -10.40
C THR A 53 -4.20 -11.17 -10.94
N VAL A 54 -2.97 -11.59 -10.69
CA VAL A 54 -2.50 -12.94 -11.02
C VAL A 54 -2.32 -13.70 -9.71
N PHE A 55 -3.07 -14.78 -9.58
CA PHE A 55 -2.89 -15.69 -8.44
C PHE A 55 -1.49 -16.32 -8.48
N ARG A 56 -0.79 -16.27 -7.35
CA ARG A 56 0.51 -16.85 -7.14
C ARG A 56 0.42 -17.94 -6.08
N ASN A 57 1.01 -19.09 -6.38
CA ASN A 57 1.20 -20.16 -5.42
C ASN A 57 2.68 -20.58 -5.43
N PRO A 58 3.54 -19.76 -4.80
CA PRO A 58 4.98 -20.01 -4.83
C PRO A 58 5.33 -21.29 -4.07
N ASP A 59 6.15 -22.14 -4.70
CA ASP A 59 6.66 -23.37 -4.10
C ASP A 59 8.01 -23.08 -3.41
N PRO A 60 8.11 -23.30 -2.08
CA PRO A 60 9.36 -23.07 -1.36
C PRO A 60 10.56 -23.88 -1.90
N SER A 61 10.32 -25.03 -2.51
CA SER A 61 11.38 -25.86 -3.08
C SER A 61 12.03 -25.26 -4.34
N GLN A 62 11.37 -24.29 -4.97
CA GLN A 62 11.85 -23.63 -6.19
C GLN A 62 12.53 -22.28 -5.90
N VAL A 63 12.59 -21.86 -4.66
CA VAL A 63 13.20 -20.59 -4.26
C VAL A 63 14.69 -20.59 -4.55
N LEU A 64 15.17 -19.51 -5.20
CA LEU A 64 16.60 -19.27 -5.36
C LEU A 64 17.14 -18.62 -4.07
N PHE A 65 18.21 -19.18 -3.52
CA PHE A 65 18.82 -18.61 -2.31
C PHE A 65 19.56 -17.30 -2.58
N SER A 66 20.02 -17.07 -3.82
CA SER A 66 20.55 -15.76 -4.22
C SER A 66 19.42 -14.81 -4.54
N GLN A 67 19.14 -13.86 -3.65
CA GLN A 67 18.14 -12.84 -3.80
C GLN A 67 18.77 -11.50 -4.21
N PRO A 68 18.04 -10.63 -4.94
CA PRO A 68 18.55 -9.29 -5.26
C PRO A 68 18.65 -8.42 -4.00
N SER A 69 19.50 -7.38 -4.07
CA SER A 69 19.76 -6.49 -2.94
C SER A 69 18.98 -5.17 -2.97
N PHE A 70 18.09 -4.95 -3.96
CA PHE A 70 17.22 -3.77 -3.95
C PHE A 70 16.19 -3.85 -2.83
N TYR A 71 15.77 -2.72 -2.27
CA TYR A 71 14.78 -2.64 -1.19
C TYR A 71 15.06 -3.54 0.03
N THR A 72 16.36 -3.69 0.38
CA THR A 72 16.79 -4.43 1.57
C THR A 72 17.43 -3.55 2.65
N GLY A 73 17.61 -2.26 2.37
CA GLY A 73 18.18 -1.29 3.30
C GLY A 73 17.13 -0.58 4.17
N GLU A 74 17.65 0.20 5.13
CA GLU A 74 16.82 1.13 5.90
C GLU A 74 16.29 2.24 5.00
N GLU A 75 15.15 2.82 5.38
CA GLU A 75 14.52 3.96 4.73
C GLU A 75 13.88 4.85 5.80
N ALA A 76 14.58 5.96 6.08
CA ALA A 76 14.10 6.92 7.08
C ALA A 76 12.75 7.54 6.64
N PRO A 77 11.89 7.99 7.60
CA PRO A 77 12.14 7.96 9.05
C PRO A 77 11.76 6.64 9.73
N HIS A 78 10.95 5.79 9.10
CA HIS A 78 10.28 4.70 9.81
C HIS A 78 10.89 3.31 9.55
N ILE A 79 11.44 3.02 8.36
CA ILE A 79 12.06 1.71 8.13
C ILE A 79 13.48 1.72 8.70
N ARG A 80 13.59 1.41 9.99
CA ARG A 80 14.84 1.43 10.77
C ARG A 80 15.11 0.07 11.37
N PHE A 81 16.36 -0.35 11.37
CA PHE A 81 16.78 -1.65 11.87
C PHE A 81 17.26 -1.56 13.31
N THR A 82 16.34 -1.23 14.22
CA THR A 82 16.65 -1.11 15.63
C THR A 82 17.12 -2.45 16.24
N PRO A 83 17.89 -2.43 17.34
CA PRO A 83 18.28 -3.65 18.02
C PRO A 83 17.08 -4.53 18.41
N TYR A 84 15.98 -3.92 18.83
CA TYR A 84 14.75 -4.62 19.18
C TYR A 84 14.15 -5.34 17.97
N LEU A 85 13.99 -4.65 16.82
CA LEU A 85 13.42 -5.25 15.61
C LEU A 85 14.33 -6.33 15.01
N ARG A 86 15.66 -6.16 15.09
CA ARG A 86 16.60 -7.22 14.67
C ARG A 86 16.45 -8.48 15.53
N GLU A 87 16.37 -8.34 16.84
CA GLU A 87 16.18 -9.48 17.75
C GLU A 87 14.82 -10.14 17.55
N LEU A 88 13.75 -9.34 17.41
CA LEU A 88 12.41 -9.85 17.15
C LEU A 88 12.37 -10.62 15.82
N THR A 89 12.96 -10.06 14.75
CA THR A 89 12.99 -10.73 13.45
C THR A 89 13.72 -12.07 13.54
N ARG A 90 14.89 -12.09 14.18
CA ARG A 90 15.67 -13.33 14.39
C ARG A 90 14.86 -14.37 15.15
N SER A 91 14.16 -13.96 16.20
CA SER A 91 13.31 -14.85 17.00
C SER A 91 12.12 -15.39 16.20
N VAL A 92 11.48 -14.55 15.36
CA VAL A 92 10.32 -14.95 14.54
C VAL A 92 10.72 -15.89 13.41
N THR A 93 11.83 -15.60 12.75
CA THR A 93 12.30 -16.43 11.62
C THR A 93 12.98 -17.71 12.06
N GLU A 94 13.50 -17.76 13.31
CA GLU A 94 14.19 -18.95 13.88
C GLU A 94 15.34 -19.47 13.01
N GLY A 95 16.05 -18.55 12.34
CA GLY A 95 17.14 -18.92 11.44
C GLY A 95 16.72 -19.52 10.10
N GLU A 96 15.45 -19.34 9.70
CA GLU A 96 14.96 -19.78 8.40
C GLU A 96 15.74 -19.11 7.27
N GLU A 97 16.39 -19.90 6.42
CA GLU A 97 17.20 -19.43 5.31
C GLU A 97 16.42 -19.29 4.00
N ASN A 98 15.27 -19.97 3.88
CA ASN A 98 14.41 -19.84 2.72
C ASN A 98 13.63 -18.50 2.82
N PRO A 99 13.87 -17.54 1.93
CA PRO A 99 13.25 -16.21 2.04
C PRO A 99 11.72 -16.23 1.93
N LEU A 100 11.13 -17.18 1.22
CA LEU A 100 9.69 -17.34 1.15
C LEU A 100 9.11 -17.80 2.50
N LEU A 101 9.73 -18.80 3.12
CA LEU A 101 9.30 -19.32 4.43
C LEU A 101 9.57 -18.31 5.55
N ALA A 102 10.69 -17.58 5.49
CA ALA A 102 10.97 -16.50 6.43
C ALA A 102 9.92 -15.38 6.34
N ALA A 103 9.55 -14.96 5.13
CA ALA A 103 8.47 -13.99 4.93
C ALA A 103 7.12 -14.51 5.42
N GLU A 104 6.81 -15.80 5.23
CA GLU A 104 5.61 -16.43 5.75
C GLU A 104 5.59 -16.42 7.29
N LYS A 105 6.69 -16.74 7.97
CA LYS A 105 6.81 -16.68 9.43
C LYS A 105 6.55 -15.25 9.94
N ILE A 106 7.14 -14.24 9.30
CA ILE A 106 6.92 -12.83 9.63
C ILE A 106 5.44 -12.46 9.44
N TYR A 107 4.85 -12.82 8.32
CA TYR A 107 3.42 -12.58 8.04
C TYR A 107 2.51 -13.24 9.07
N ARG A 108 2.77 -14.53 9.40
CA ARG A 108 2.00 -15.26 10.40
C ARG A 108 2.14 -14.67 11.80
N PHE A 109 3.33 -14.21 12.16
CA PHE A 109 3.54 -13.49 13.40
C PHE A 109 2.69 -12.23 13.47
N ILE A 110 2.74 -11.36 12.45
CA ILE A 110 1.97 -10.11 12.45
C ILE A 110 0.48 -10.39 12.48
N THR A 111 -0.03 -11.25 11.60
CA THR A 111 -1.46 -11.54 11.50
C THR A 111 -2.06 -12.19 12.75
N SER A 112 -1.25 -12.89 13.56
CA SER A 112 -1.71 -13.51 14.81
C SER A 112 -1.46 -12.66 16.04
N GLN A 113 -0.39 -11.85 16.07
CA GLN A 113 0.06 -11.16 17.28
C GLN A 113 -0.24 -9.66 17.27
N VAL A 114 -0.47 -9.05 16.10
CA VAL A 114 -0.77 -7.63 16.00
C VAL A 114 -2.26 -7.43 15.75
N LYS A 115 -2.93 -6.76 16.70
CA LYS A 115 -4.35 -6.44 16.60
C LYS A 115 -4.55 -5.22 15.71
N TYR A 116 -5.49 -5.30 14.75
CA TYR A 116 -5.95 -4.11 14.03
C TYR A 116 -6.59 -3.12 14.99
N SER A 117 -6.16 -1.89 14.97
CA SER A 117 -6.60 -0.86 15.89
C SER A 117 -6.44 0.51 15.25
N PHE A 118 -7.30 1.43 15.64
CA PHE A 118 -7.07 2.84 15.36
C PHE A 118 -5.72 3.27 15.93
N VAL A 119 -5.00 4.07 15.16
CA VAL A 119 -3.70 4.65 15.53
C VAL A 119 -3.76 6.17 15.49
N ARG A 120 -2.83 6.80 16.18
CA ARG A 120 -2.62 8.25 16.08
C ARG A 120 -1.95 8.59 14.75
N SER A 121 -1.97 9.86 14.37
CA SER A 121 -1.29 10.34 13.16
C SER A 121 0.14 9.82 13.06
N TYR A 122 0.54 9.32 11.90
CA TYR A 122 1.86 8.74 11.60
C TYR A 122 2.99 9.70 11.97
N SER A 123 2.83 11.00 11.72
CA SER A 123 3.78 12.04 12.08
C SER A 123 4.10 12.14 13.57
N THR A 124 3.27 11.55 14.43
CA THR A 124 3.44 11.59 15.90
C THR A 124 4.13 10.34 16.46
N VAL A 125 4.51 9.39 15.59
CA VAL A 125 5.18 8.15 15.97
C VAL A 125 6.59 8.17 15.39
N GLU A 126 7.60 8.13 16.23
CA GLU A 126 9.00 8.22 15.81
C GLU A 126 9.45 7.01 14.98
N ASP A 127 9.07 5.81 15.42
CA ASP A 127 9.38 4.54 14.74
C ASP A 127 8.11 3.68 14.72
N ILE A 128 7.42 3.68 13.58
CA ILE A 128 6.15 2.96 13.43
C ILE A 128 6.34 1.44 13.55
N PRO A 129 7.31 0.79 12.90
CA PRO A 129 7.55 -0.63 13.05
C PRO A 129 7.83 -1.06 14.49
N GLU A 130 8.72 -0.35 15.19
CA GLU A 130 9.03 -0.67 16.58
C GLU A 130 7.83 -0.45 17.49
N PHE A 131 7.13 0.68 17.33
CA PHE A 131 5.87 0.93 18.05
C PHE A 131 4.86 -0.20 17.84
N THR A 132 4.66 -0.64 16.60
CA THR A 132 3.70 -1.69 16.24
C THR A 132 4.09 -3.03 16.87
N ALA A 133 5.36 -3.37 16.78
CA ALA A 133 5.90 -4.60 17.35
C ALA A 133 5.79 -4.64 18.87
N ALA A 134 6.17 -3.55 19.55
CA ALA A 134 6.15 -3.46 21.01
C ALA A 134 4.72 -3.43 21.59
N ASN A 135 3.81 -2.70 20.94
CA ASN A 135 2.44 -2.52 21.43
C ASN A 135 1.45 -3.55 20.90
N ARG A 136 1.85 -4.40 19.95
CA ARG A 136 1.00 -5.44 19.32
C ARG A 136 -0.31 -4.88 18.75
N LYS A 137 -0.28 -3.68 18.21
CA LYS A 137 -1.42 -3.02 17.60
C LYS A 137 -0.99 -2.06 16.50
N GLY A 138 -1.82 -1.92 15.48
CA GLY A 138 -1.60 -1.00 14.37
C GLY A 138 -2.74 -1.10 13.35
N ASP A 139 -2.87 -0.09 12.52
CA ASP A 139 -3.72 -0.12 11.33
C ASP A 139 -3.05 -0.85 10.16
N CYS A 140 -3.59 -0.71 8.94
CA CYS A 140 -3.03 -1.37 7.76
C CYS A 140 -1.59 -0.92 7.47
N GLY A 141 -1.32 0.39 7.51
CA GLY A 141 0.00 0.93 7.22
C GLY A 141 1.03 0.60 8.29
N PHE A 142 0.67 0.66 9.57
CA PHE A 142 1.54 0.25 10.67
C PHE A 142 1.95 -1.22 10.54
N GLN A 143 1.01 -2.09 10.21
CA GLN A 143 1.27 -3.51 9.99
C GLN A 143 2.12 -3.76 8.74
N ALA A 144 1.87 -3.02 7.66
CA ALA A 144 2.65 -3.10 6.43
C ALA A 144 4.10 -2.66 6.65
N LEU A 145 4.33 -1.54 7.35
CA LEU A 145 5.68 -1.05 7.67
C LEU A 145 6.44 -2.02 8.58
N LEU A 146 5.77 -2.65 9.55
CA LEU A 146 6.40 -3.68 10.37
C LEU A 146 6.82 -4.90 9.50
N PHE A 147 5.93 -5.37 8.62
CA PHE A 147 6.25 -6.48 7.71
C PHE A 147 7.45 -6.14 6.81
N ILE A 148 7.44 -4.96 6.18
CA ILE A 148 8.52 -4.50 5.31
C ILE A 148 9.85 -4.45 6.07
N THR A 149 9.85 -3.87 7.28
CA THR A 149 11.06 -3.73 8.07
C THR A 149 11.63 -5.08 8.48
N MET A 150 10.79 -6.00 8.96
CA MET A 150 11.23 -7.34 9.33
C MET A 150 11.74 -8.13 8.12
N CYS A 151 11.08 -8.04 6.96
CA CYS A 151 11.55 -8.66 5.73
C CYS A 151 12.93 -8.11 5.31
N ARG A 152 13.11 -6.78 5.32
CA ARG A 152 14.40 -6.16 4.98
C ARG A 152 15.52 -6.55 5.96
N ILE A 153 15.22 -6.65 7.26
CA ILE A 153 16.16 -7.18 8.26
C ILE A 153 16.57 -8.62 7.96
N ALA A 154 15.63 -9.44 7.46
CA ALA A 154 15.90 -10.82 7.03
C ALA A 154 16.54 -10.92 5.64
N GLY A 155 16.92 -9.79 5.01
CA GLY A 155 17.52 -9.74 3.68
C GLY A 155 16.53 -9.96 2.53
N ILE A 156 15.23 -9.90 2.79
CA ILE A 156 14.17 -10.07 1.80
C ILE A 156 13.77 -8.70 1.26
N PRO A 157 13.88 -8.45 -0.06
CA PRO A 157 13.44 -7.18 -0.63
C PRO A 157 11.95 -6.94 -0.37
N ALA A 158 11.63 -5.79 0.22
CA ALA A 158 10.25 -5.46 0.53
C ALA A 158 9.98 -3.97 0.35
N ARG A 159 8.76 -3.62 -0.08
CA ARG A 159 8.35 -2.26 -0.34
C ARG A 159 6.89 -2.01 0.03
N TRP A 160 6.57 -0.74 0.15
CA TRP A 160 5.24 -0.23 0.42
C TRP A 160 4.35 -0.26 -0.82
N GLN A 161 3.06 -0.46 -0.59
CA GLN A 161 2.00 -0.03 -1.49
C GLN A 161 0.83 0.55 -0.71
N SER A 162 0.27 1.62 -1.24
CA SER A 162 -0.93 2.28 -0.75
C SER A 162 -1.90 2.58 -1.89
N GLY A 163 -3.16 2.76 -1.56
CA GLY A 163 -4.20 3.07 -2.52
C GLY A 163 -5.58 2.82 -1.95
N LEU A 164 -6.47 2.29 -2.76
CA LEU A 164 -7.84 2.00 -2.34
C LEU A 164 -8.09 0.50 -2.23
N TYR A 165 -8.85 0.14 -1.24
CA TYR A 165 -9.70 -1.03 -1.20
C TYR A 165 -11.07 -0.62 -1.74
N ALA A 166 -11.48 -1.19 -2.87
CA ALA A 166 -12.61 -0.73 -3.64
C ALA A 166 -13.47 -1.91 -4.12
N THR A 167 -14.35 -2.37 -3.24
CA THR A 167 -15.38 -3.37 -3.61
C THR A 167 -16.63 -2.68 -4.11
N PRO A 168 -17.55 -3.40 -4.78
CA PRO A 168 -18.86 -2.86 -5.15
C PRO A 168 -19.70 -2.33 -3.98
N LEU A 169 -19.36 -2.71 -2.75
CA LEU A 169 -20.12 -2.33 -1.55
C LEU A 169 -19.49 -1.17 -0.79
N THR A 170 -18.18 -0.99 -0.90
CA THR A 170 -17.44 0.02 -0.13
C THR A 170 -16.11 0.34 -0.77
N VAL A 171 -15.72 1.61 -0.63
CA VAL A 171 -14.40 2.11 -1.02
C VAL A 171 -13.76 2.75 0.21
N GLY A 172 -12.46 2.50 0.39
CA GLY A 172 -11.70 3.08 1.49
C GLY A 172 -10.20 3.04 1.22
N SER A 173 -9.48 3.89 1.91
CA SER A 173 -8.01 3.90 1.88
C SER A 173 -7.44 2.63 2.48
N HIS A 174 -6.39 2.09 1.89
CA HIS A 174 -5.78 0.86 2.37
C HIS A 174 -4.31 0.74 1.98
N ASP A 175 -3.55 0.11 2.88
CA ASP A 175 -2.12 -0.12 2.76
C ASP A 175 -1.78 -1.60 2.84
N TRP A 176 -0.77 -1.99 2.08
CA TRP A 176 -0.22 -3.34 2.09
C TRP A 176 1.27 -3.34 1.73
N ALA A 177 1.91 -4.47 1.88
CA ALA A 177 3.29 -4.66 1.50
C ALA A 177 3.42 -5.48 0.22
N GLN A 178 4.55 -5.30 -0.47
CA GLN A 178 5.08 -6.25 -1.43
C GLN A 178 6.45 -6.72 -0.97
N TYR A 179 6.75 -7.99 -1.25
CA TYR A 179 8.06 -8.56 -1.04
C TYR A 179 8.48 -9.37 -2.27
N TYR A 180 9.78 -9.45 -2.50
CA TYR A 180 10.31 -10.11 -3.69
C TYR A 180 11.00 -11.39 -3.33
N VAL A 181 10.66 -12.46 -4.04
CA VAL A 181 11.33 -13.76 -3.91
C VAL A 181 11.63 -14.31 -5.30
N ALA A 182 12.92 -14.47 -5.64
CA ALA A 182 13.30 -15.13 -6.88
C ALA A 182 13.02 -16.65 -6.80
N PRO A 183 12.48 -17.27 -7.86
CA PRO A 183 12.24 -16.72 -9.21
C PRO A 183 10.84 -16.12 -9.38
N PHE A 184 10.00 -16.08 -8.35
CA PHE A 184 8.57 -15.71 -8.45
C PHE A 184 8.33 -14.22 -8.72
N GLY A 185 9.30 -13.35 -8.37
CA GLY A 185 9.13 -11.91 -8.48
C GLY A 185 8.40 -11.30 -7.27
N TRP A 186 7.69 -10.20 -7.50
CA TRP A 186 6.93 -9.51 -6.46
C TRP A 186 5.69 -10.30 -6.05
N LEU A 187 5.59 -10.60 -4.77
CA LEU A 187 4.44 -11.14 -4.06
C LEU A 187 3.84 -10.04 -3.19
N SER A 188 2.59 -10.20 -2.78
CA SER A 188 1.91 -9.19 -1.95
C SER A 188 1.60 -9.77 -0.57
N ALA A 189 1.69 -8.93 0.46
CA ALA A 189 1.30 -9.28 1.81
C ALA A 189 0.35 -8.22 2.38
N ASP A 190 -0.89 -8.61 2.65
CA ASP A 190 -1.87 -7.78 3.36
C ASP A 190 -2.07 -8.32 4.78
N CYS A 191 -1.29 -7.77 5.72
CA CYS A 191 -1.31 -8.24 7.10
C CYS A 191 -2.64 -7.95 7.80
N SER A 192 -3.32 -6.88 7.46
CA SER A 192 -4.58 -6.50 8.12
C SER A 192 -5.74 -7.40 7.70
N PHE A 193 -5.88 -7.69 6.40
CA PHE A 193 -6.87 -8.65 5.90
C PHE A 193 -6.53 -10.09 6.31
N GLY A 194 -5.25 -10.45 6.31
CA GLY A 194 -4.79 -11.72 6.85
C GLY A 194 -5.07 -11.87 8.34
N GLY A 195 -4.86 -10.82 9.13
CA GLY A 195 -5.22 -10.77 10.55
C GLY A 195 -6.72 -10.86 10.80
N SER A 196 -7.53 -10.25 9.93
CA SER A 196 -8.99 -10.42 9.96
C SER A 196 -9.39 -11.87 9.68
N ALA A 197 -8.79 -12.49 8.65
CA ALA A 197 -9.03 -13.90 8.31
C ALA A 197 -8.62 -14.83 9.46
N PHE A 198 -7.46 -14.61 10.08
CA PHE A 198 -7.00 -15.36 11.24
C PHE A 198 -8.02 -15.32 12.40
N ARG A 199 -8.52 -14.13 12.75
CA ARG A 199 -9.54 -13.98 13.84
C ARG A 199 -10.87 -14.65 13.52
N GLN A 200 -11.16 -14.90 12.25
CA GLN A 200 -12.37 -15.60 11.78
C GLN A 200 -12.15 -17.11 11.59
N GLY A 201 -10.93 -17.61 11.84
CA GLY A 201 -10.58 -19.01 11.64
C GLY A 201 -10.47 -19.42 10.15
N ASP A 202 -10.35 -18.45 9.24
CA ASP A 202 -10.25 -18.68 7.80
C ASP A 202 -8.78 -18.73 7.36
N GLU A 203 -8.15 -19.87 7.57
CA GLU A 203 -6.74 -20.07 7.21
C GLU A 203 -6.47 -20.02 5.70
N LYS A 204 -7.46 -20.38 4.85
CA LYS A 204 -7.30 -20.26 3.39
C LYS A 204 -7.18 -18.81 2.96
N ARG A 205 -8.06 -17.95 3.47
CA ARG A 205 -8.03 -16.52 3.19
C ARG A 205 -6.80 -15.86 3.82
N ARG A 206 -6.39 -16.29 5.03
CA ARG A 206 -5.15 -15.83 5.63
C ARG A 206 -3.95 -16.15 4.74
N ALA A 207 -3.81 -17.41 4.30
CA ALA A 207 -2.73 -17.83 3.41
C ALA A 207 -2.76 -17.08 2.07
N TYR A 208 -3.95 -16.85 1.52
CA TYR A 208 -4.12 -16.08 0.28
C TYR A 208 -3.50 -14.68 0.39
N TYR A 209 -3.82 -13.92 1.43
CA TYR A 209 -3.28 -12.58 1.64
C TYR A 209 -1.80 -12.55 2.08
N GLY A 210 -1.17 -13.67 2.26
CA GLY A 210 0.28 -13.80 2.50
C GLY A 210 1.14 -13.75 1.25
N ALA A 211 0.55 -13.96 0.05
CA ALA A 211 1.26 -13.93 -1.22
C ALA A 211 0.46 -13.24 -2.34
N ASN A 212 -0.82 -12.92 -2.12
CA ASN A 212 -1.74 -12.44 -3.13
C ASN A 212 -2.59 -11.27 -2.66
N LEU A 213 -3.20 -10.57 -3.62
CA LEU A 213 -4.27 -9.60 -3.39
C LEU A 213 -5.47 -9.94 -4.27
N ASP A 214 -6.65 -9.62 -3.77
CA ASP A 214 -7.86 -9.66 -4.56
C ASP A 214 -7.91 -8.51 -5.60
N PRO A 215 -8.81 -8.58 -6.62
CA PRO A 215 -8.87 -7.57 -7.68
C PRO A 215 -9.40 -6.20 -7.21
N TYR A 216 -9.84 -6.09 -5.98
CA TYR A 216 -10.38 -4.85 -5.42
C TYR A 216 -9.31 -3.94 -4.79
N ARG A 217 -8.03 -4.17 -5.08
CA ARG A 217 -6.91 -3.34 -4.64
C ARG A 217 -6.44 -2.45 -5.77
N ILE A 218 -6.56 -1.15 -5.60
CA ILE A 218 -6.14 -0.14 -6.58
C ILE A 218 -4.90 0.56 -6.03
N PRO A 219 -3.68 0.19 -6.47
CA PRO A 219 -2.47 0.85 -6.00
C PRO A 219 -2.32 2.25 -6.60
N TYR A 220 -2.12 3.24 -5.76
CA TYR A 220 -1.78 4.61 -6.13
C TYR A 220 -0.29 4.86 -6.00
N ALA A 221 0.31 4.48 -4.88
CA ALA A 221 1.73 4.63 -4.63
C ALA A 221 2.39 3.29 -4.29
N SER A 222 3.67 3.17 -4.64
CA SER A 222 4.51 2.01 -4.31
C SER A 222 5.77 2.42 -3.54
N GLN A 223 5.70 3.57 -2.89
CA GLN A 223 6.71 4.08 -1.98
C GLN A 223 6.03 4.86 -0.85
N PHE A 224 6.53 4.67 0.35
CA PHE A 224 6.10 5.39 1.54
C PHE A 224 6.67 6.82 1.54
N MET A 225 5.86 7.81 1.87
CA MET A 225 6.25 9.23 1.94
C MET A 225 6.84 9.77 0.62
N HIS A 226 6.34 9.33 -0.51
CA HIS A 226 6.84 9.83 -1.79
C HIS A 226 6.30 11.24 -2.09
N SER A 227 7.20 12.14 -2.51
CA SER A 227 6.84 13.49 -2.94
C SER A 227 6.15 13.50 -4.30
N PHE A 228 5.33 14.52 -4.55
CA PHE A 228 4.83 14.79 -5.89
C PHE A 228 5.97 15.23 -6.82
N SER A 229 5.82 15.00 -8.10
CA SER A 229 6.78 15.46 -9.12
C SER A 229 6.90 16.99 -9.18
N ARG A 230 5.85 17.69 -8.79
CA ARG A 230 5.82 19.12 -8.52
C ARG A 230 5.38 19.35 -7.09
N GLU A 231 6.28 19.84 -6.29
CA GLU A 231 6.01 20.17 -4.89
C GLU A 231 5.49 21.59 -4.74
N GLU A 232 4.51 21.76 -3.85
CA GLU A 232 4.07 23.06 -3.34
C GLU A 232 4.64 23.23 -1.92
N GLU A 233 4.92 24.46 -1.52
CA GLU A 233 5.41 24.75 -0.18
C GLU A 233 4.35 24.49 0.88
N GLY A 234 4.72 23.81 1.96
CA GLY A 234 3.85 23.62 3.12
C GLY A 234 3.68 22.16 3.53
N LEU A 235 2.96 21.98 4.63
CA LEU A 235 2.65 20.65 5.16
C LEU A 235 1.49 20.04 4.39
N ARG A 236 1.77 18.98 3.66
CA ARG A 236 0.79 18.19 2.94
C ARG A 236 -0.26 17.59 3.89
N ASP A 237 -1.44 17.28 3.36
CA ASP A 237 -2.51 16.64 4.12
C ASP A 237 -2.33 15.14 4.23
N ASP A 238 -1.85 14.51 3.16
CA ASP A 238 -1.57 13.06 3.10
C ASP A 238 -0.13 12.77 2.63
N PRO A 239 0.89 13.13 3.45
CA PRO A 239 2.30 13.00 3.05
C PRO A 239 2.85 11.57 3.17
N TYR A 240 2.13 10.67 3.84
CA TYR A 240 2.61 9.31 4.15
C TYR A 240 2.14 8.29 3.12
N ASP A 241 0.84 8.24 2.91
CA ASP A 241 0.19 7.15 2.18
C ASP A 241 -0.08 7.50 0.73
N ASN A 242 -0.24 8.80 0.40
CA ASN A 242 -0.58 9.27 -0.94
C ASN A 242 -1.84 8.59 -1.51
N GLN A 243 -2.86 8.43 -0.68
CA GLN A 243 -4.11 7.72 -1.02
C GLN A 243 -5.26 8.65 -1.34
N SER A 244 -5.20 9.85 -0.79
CA SER A 244 -6.27 10.84 -0.89
C SER A 244 -5.93 11.90 -1.94
N GLY A 245 -6.96 12.54 -2.46
CA GLY A 245 -6.76 13.79 -3.20
C GLY A 245 -6.35 14.89 -2.24
N GLU A 246 -5.37 15.69 -2.64
CA GLU A 246 -4.91 16.85 -1.86
C GLU A 246 -5.29 18.15 -2.56
N VAL A 247 -5.64 19.16 -1.80
CA VAL A 247 -6.03 20.49 -2.29
C VAL A 247 -5.07 21.55 -1.78
N PHE A 248 -4.42 22.27 -2.71
CA PHE A 248 -3.57 23.41 -2.39
C PHE A 248 -4.32 24.71 -2.76
N CYS A 249 -4.47 25.61 -1.80
CA CYS A 249 -5.18 26.86 -2.01
C CYS A 249 -4.64 27.95 -1.08
N GLY A 250 -4.49 29.18 -1.60
CA GLY A 250 -4.04 30.31 -0.80
C GLY A 250 -2.65 30.12 -0.16
N GLY A 251 -1.73 29.41 -0.83
CA GLY A 251 -0.37 29.20 -0.35
C GLY A 251 -0.22 28.07 0.69
N ARG A 252 -1.22 27.22 0.85
CA ARG A 252 -1.17 26.08 1.79
C ARG A 252 -2.02 24.90 1.34
N PHE A 253 -1.73 23.71 1.88
CA PHE A 253 -2.61 22.57 1.75
C PHE A 253 -3.82 22.69 2.68
N LEU A 254 -4.99 22.35 2.16
CA LEU A 254 -6.23 22.26 2.93
C LEU A 254 -6.33 20.90 3.63
N ARG A 255 -7.11 20.83 4.70
CA ARG A 255 -7.30 19.62 5.51
C ARG A 255 -8.56 18.86 5.08
N SER A 256 -8.38 17.63 4.63
CA SER A 256 -9.48 16.72 4.33
C SER A 256 -10.33 16.45 5.58
N GLY A 257 -11.63 16.33 5.37
CA GLY A 257 -12.61 16.14 6.44
C GLY A 257 -12.92 17.40 7.27
N LYS A 258 -12.24 18.53 7.00
CA LYS A 258 -12.47 19.83 7.67
C LYS A 258 -12.76 20.97 6.70
N GLU A 259 -11.94 21.10 5.68
CA GLU A 259 -12.01 22.22 4.72
C GLU A 259 -12.52 21.76 3.36
N PHE A 260 -12.36 20.48 3.04
CA PHE A 260 -12.96 19.81 1.90
C PHE A 260 -13.23 18.35 2.24
N THR A 261 -14.03 17.67 1.42
CA THR A 261 -14.29 16.24 1.51
C THR A 261 -14.02 15.57 0.17
N VAL A 262 -13.55 14.33 0.22
CA VAL A 262 -13.36 13.48 -0.97
C VAL A 262 -14.35 12.34 -0.89
N GLU A 263 -15.13 12.16 -1.94
CA GLU A 263 -16.04 11.02 -2.10
C GLU A 263 -15.62 10.19 -3.31
N TYR A 264 -15.65 8.89 -3.16
CA TYR A 264 -15.35 7.95 -4.23
C TYR A 264 -16.64 7.24 -4.66
N ARG A 265 -16.84 7.16 -5.96
CA ARG A 265 -17.82 6.27 -6.57
C ARG A 265 -17.11 5.25 -7.43
N LEU A 266 -17.47 4.00 -7.31
CA LEU A 266 -16.89 2.93 -8.09
C LEU A 266 -17.98 2.27 -8.93
N GLU A 267 -17.73 2.23 -10.23
CA GLU A 267 -18.49 1.37 -11.14
C GLU A 267 -17.58 0.24 -11.63
N THR A 268 -18.04 -0.98 -11.55
CA THR A 268 -17.29 -2.15 -11.97
C THR A 268 -17.99 -2.84 -13.13
N ALA A 269 -17.22 -3.18 -14.16
CA ALA A 269 -17.64 -4.09 -15.21
C ALA A 269 -16.70 -5.30 -15.22
N GLU A 270 -17.26 -6.50 -15.10
CA GLU A 270 -16.48 -7.72 -15.30
C GLU A 270 -16.22 -7.90 -16.79
N LYS A 271 -14.94 -7.99 -17.17
CA LYS A 271 -14.59 -8.43 -18.52
C LYS A 271 -14.52 -9.96 -18.54
N PRO A 272 -15.16 -10.63 -19.50
CA PRO A 272 -14.98 -12.07 -19.66
C PRO A 272 -13.50 -12.40 -19.79
N PHE A 273 -13.06 -13.45 -19.11
CA PHE A 273 -11.70 -13.96 -19.27
C PHE A 273 -11.55 -14.49 -20.71
N ASP A 274 -10.78 -13.84 -21.54
CA ASP A 274 -10.60 -14.19 -22.95
C ASP A 274 -9.61 -15.34 -23.21
N GLY A 275 -9.03 -15.90 -22.14
CA GLY A 275 -8.13 -17.05 -22.23
C GLY A 275 -6.79 -16.78 -22.94
N THR A 276 -6.49 -15.53 -23.34
CA THR A 276 -5.29 -15.21 -24.12
C THR A 276 -4.10 -14.73 -23.27
N GLY A 277 -4.17 -14.81 -21.97
CA GLY A 277 -3.05 -14.50 -21.07
C GLY A 277 -1.93 -15.52 -21.21
N LYS A 278 -0.96 -15.26 -22.08
CA LYS A 278 0.35 -15.91 -22.14
C LYS A 278 1.32 -15.26 -21.18
#